data_567e6f9919f6ec624621d70d44a2af77
#
_entry.id   567e6f9919f6ec624621d70d44a2af77
#
_cell.length_a   1.000
_cell.length_b   1.000
_cell.length_c   1.000
_cell.angle_alpha   90.00
_cell.angle_beta   90.00
_cell.angle_gamma   90.00
#
_symmetry.space_group_name_H-M   'P 1'
#
loop_
_entity.id
_entity.type
_entity.pdbx_description
1 polymer ?
#
loop_
_entity_poly.entity_id
_entity_poly.type
_entity_poly.pdbx_seq_one_letter_code
_entity_poly.pdbx_strand_id
1 'polypeptide(L)'
;GWPAAAPFDAIIAAAGGPDVPRAWREQLAIGGRLVMPVGASTETQRLIKVTRRSDTEFDEEDICGVHFVPLIGEQGWPEEDGVAAAGAEQSSEAGGGVSVDEPQGQQRGPTRARTQRPTQRPTPKQARTQRQPHSLAGLIAASARPLPEPEDETFADAFDHLRTKRVVLLGECSHGTSEFYRARAAITRRLVERHGFTIVAVEADWPDAAVIDSYARAREPRNGEPPFQRFPVWMWRNEEFAAFVRWLRAHNEQQSDGRRCGFYGLDMYSLSASIAAVLDYLDRTDPEAARIARERYGCLTPWQKDPQVYGRAAFSAGFRTCENAVIQQLQDLLRKRLDEANVDGEHWFDATQNARLVTSAERYYRTMYRSSAASWNLRDTHMFETLESLLDSQGPDSRAVVWAHNSHIGNAAATEMGRVRNELNVGQLCRERFGDAAALIGFGTHAGDVAAASDWDGPMEIKAVRPSREDSYEYQFHASGEPRCVVDLSSGAAALLRARLSEARLERFIGVIY
;
A
#
# COMPACT_ATOMS: atom_id res chain seq x y z
N GLY A 1 18.20 -1.17 26.42
CA GLY A 1 17.14 -1.95 27.06
C GLY A 1 16.22 -1.12 27.93
N TRP A 2 15.15 -1.73 28.40
CA TRP A 2 14.16 -1.07 29.28
C TRP A 2 14.00 -1.91 30.58
N PRO A 3 14.92 -1.81 31.52
CA PRO A 3 14.95 -2.67 32.73
C PRO A 3 13.67 -2.58 33.57
N ALA A 4 13.00 -1.43 33.60
CA ALA A 4 11.78 -1.22 34.37
C ALA A 4 10.58 -2.05 33.90
N ALA A 5 10.60 -2.54 32.64
CA ALA A 5 9.56 -3.38 32.07
C ALA A 5 9.99 -4.84 31.86
N ALA A 6 11.25 -5.17 32.15
CA ALA A 6 11.76 -6.54 32.07
C ALA A 6 11.14 -7.44 33.17
N PRO A 7 11.06 -8.79 32.97
CA PRO A 7 11.57 -9.52 31.82
C PRO A 7 10.56 -9.52 30.62
N PHE A 8 11.09 -9.71 29.41
CA PHE A 8 10.29 -9.72 28.16
C PHE A 8 10.18 -11.13 27.57
N ASP A 9 9.01 -11.52 27.12
CA ASP A 9 8.78 -12.77 26.39
C ASP A 9 9.35 -12.74 24.97
N ALA A 10 9.41 -11.54 24.36
CA ALA A 10 9.99 -11.34 23.04
C ALA A 10 10.68 -9.98 22.92
N ILE A 11 11.82 -9.95 22.24
CA ILE A 11 12.54 -8.74 21.83
C ILE A 11 12.83 -8.84 20.34
N ILE A 12 12.48 -7.82 19.55
CA ILE A 12 12.83 -7.72 18.14
C ILE A 12 13.64 -6.45 17.93
N ALA A 13 14.80 -6.58 17.30
CA ALA A 13 15.63 -5.44 16.91
C ALA A 13 15.59 -5.22 15.42
N ALA A 14 15.23 -4.01 15.00
CA ALA A 14 15.22 -3.58 13.60
C ALA A 14 16.55 -2.92 13.17
N ALA A 15 17.63 -3.11 13.93
CA ALA A 15 18.97 -2.63 13.64
C ALA A 15 19.99 -3.72 13.98
N GLY A 16 21.04 -3.83 13.15
CA GLY A 16 22.09 -4.83 13.29
C GLY A 16 23.27 -4.35 14.12
N GLY A 17 23.89 -5.24 14.87
CA GLY A 17 25.09 -4.97 15.67
C GLY A 17 26.19 -5.99 15.47
N PRO A 18 27.40 -5.76 16.02
CA PRO A 18 28.50 -6.72 15.95
C PRO A 18 28.21 -7.98 16.74
N ASP A 19 27.36 -7.89 17.77
CA ASP A 19 26.91 -8.99 18.62
C ASP A 19 25.53 -8.65 19.22
N VAL A 20 24.89 -9.65 19.86
CA VAL A 20 23.64 -9.46 20.61
C VAL A 20 23.94 -8.72 21.91
N PRO A 21 23.39 -7.52 22.17
CA PRO A 21 23.65 -6.74 23.36
C PRO A 21 23.37 -7.55 24.66
N ARG A 22 24.32 -7.57 25.58
CA ARG A 22 24.19 -8.29 26.83
C ARG A 22 22.96 -7.87 27.62
N ALA A 23 22.67 -6.57 27.65
CA ALA A 23 21.49 -6.04 28.32
C ALA A 23 20.17 -6.59 27.77
N TRP A 24 20.10 -6.97 26.49
CA TRP A 24 18.90 -7.55 25.91
C TRP A 24 18.76 -9.04 26.25
N ARG A 25 19.88 -9.79 26.30
CA ARG A 25 19.88 -11.19 26.76
C ARG A 25 19.40 -11.29 28.20
N GLU A 26 19.89 -10.41 29.09
CA GLU A 26 19.54 -10.38 30.52
C GLU A 26 18.07 -9.99 30.77
N GLN A 27 17.47 -9.21 29.88
CA GLN A 27 16.07 -8.76 29.97
C GLN A 27 15.05 -9.74 29.35
N LEU A 28 15.48 -10.86 28.76
CA LEU A 28 14.55 -11.91 28.33
C LEU A 28 13.99 -12.68 29.53
N ALA A 29 12.72 -13.05 29.45
CA ALA A 29 12.15 -14.08 30.34
C ALA A 29 12.78 -15.46 30.04
N ILE A 30 12.74 -16.38 30.99
CA ILE A 30 13.10 -17.78 30.71
C ILE A 30 12.08 -18.34 29.69
N GLY A 31 12.55 -18.89 28.58
CA GLY A 31 11.72 -19.27 27.41
C GLY A 31 11.48 -18.14 26.44
N GLY A 32 11.81 -16.89 26.81
CA GLY A 32 11.70 -15.72 25.92
C GLY A 32 12.68 -15.75 24.75
N ARG A 33 12.36 -15.02 23.69
CA ARG A 33 13.10 -15.04 22.42
C ARG A 33 13.50 -13.64 22.02
N LEU A 34 14.74 -13.48 21.53
CA LEU A 34 15.22 -12.26 20.90
C LEU A 34 15.58 -12.57 19.45
N VAL A 35 15.22 -11.68 18.54
CA VAL A 35 15.62 -11.77 17.13
C VAL A 35 16.27 -10.45 16.73
N MET A 36 17.52 -10.51 16.24
CA MET A 36 18.23 -9.34 15.75
C MET A 36 19.23 -9.71 14.66
N PRO A 37 19.56 -8.76 13.75
CA PRO A 37 20.67 -8.88 12.84
C PRO A 37 22.02 -8.75 13.58
N VAL A 38 22.96 -9.70 13.34
CA VAL A 38 24.30 -9.69 13.91
C VAL A 38 25.32 -9.94 12.81
N GLY A 39 26.44 -9.22 12.76
CA GLY A 39 27.46 -9.42 11.77
C GLY A 39 28.80 -8.78 12.09
N ALA A 40 29.85 -9.27 11.43
CA ALA A 40 31.20 -8.71 11.56
C ALA A 40 31.36 -7.34 10.86
N SER A 41 30.44 -6.97 9.97
CA SER A 41 30.38 -5.67 9.31
C SER A 41 28.94 -5.24 9.07
N THR A 42 28.74 -3.97 8.79
CA THR A 42 27.42 -3.43 8.43
C THR A 42 26.86 -4.02 7.14
N GLU A 43 27.71 -4.57 6.27
CA GLU A 43 27.33 -5.16 4.99
C GLU A 43 27.03 -6.67 5.07
N THR A 44 27.54 -7.35 6.10
CA THR A 44 27.39 -8.81 6.24
C THR A 44 26.77 -9.15 7.58
N GLN A 45 25.46 -9.28 7.58
CA GLN A 45 24.69 -9.57 8.78
C GLN A 45 23.90 -10.87 8.63
N ARG A 46 23.68 -11.56 9.76
CA ARG A 46 22.84 -12.74 9.87
C ARG A 46 21.74 -12.47 10.90
N LEU A 47 20.53 -12.88 10.61
CA LEU A 47 19.42 -12.80 11.56
C LEU A 47 19.59 -13.91 12.59
N ILE A 48 19.90 -13.52 13.81
CA ILE A 48 20.12 -14.46 14.92
C ILE A 48 18.90 -14.46 15.83
N LYS A 49 18.41 -15.67 16.16
CA LYS A 49 17.40 -15.87 17.19
C LYS A 49 18.08 -16.41 18.44
N VAL A 50 17.92 -15.71 19.57
CA VAL A 50 18.38 -16.13 20.89
C VAL A 50 17.18 -16.57 21.71
N THR A 51 17.24 -17.75 22.30
CA THR A 51 16.21 -18.24 23.24
C THR A 51 16.85 -18.45 24.63
N ARG A 52 16.33 -17.79 25.66
CA ARG A 52 16.83 -17.96 27.04
C ARG A 52 16.31 -19.27 27.63
N ARG A 53 17.18 -20.18 28.00
CA ARG A 53 16.85 -21.49 28.61
C ARG A 53 16.87 -21.48 30.13
N SER A 54 17.82 -20.73 30.70
CA SER A 54 17.95 -20.53 32.13
C SER A 54 18.55 -19.14 32.41
N ASP A 55 18.90 -18.86 33.65
CA ASP A 55 19.54 -17.58 34.01
C ASP A 55 20.89 -17.36 33.31
N THR A 56 21.55 -18.42 32.86
CA THR A 56 22.89 -18.35 32.27
C THR A 56 23.01 -19.04 30.91
N GLU A 57 21.98 -19.78 30.46
CA GLU A 57 22.03 -20.54 29.22
C GLU A 57 21.12 -19.91 28.15
N PHE A 58 21.67 -19.76 26.96
CA PHE A 58 21.00 -19.22 25.77
C PHE A 58 21.29 -20.11 24.57
N ASP A 59 20.24 -20.49 23.85
CA ASP A 59 20.37 -21.11 22.53
C ASP A 59 20.40 -20.03 21.46
N GLU A 60 21.32 -20.17 20.51
CA GLU A 60 21.39 -19.29 19.33
C GLU A 60 21.11 -20.08 18.07
N GLU A 61 20.25 -19.55 17.25
CA GLU A 61 19.87 -20.10 15.93
C GLU A 61 20.12 -19.05 14.86
N ASP A 62 20.93 -19.40 13.87
CA ASP A 62 21.16 -18.59 12.68
C ASP A 62 20.03 -18.86 11.68
N ILE A 63 19.18 -17.86 11.41
CA ILE A 63 18.01 -18.01 10.57
C ILE A 63 18.34 -17.78 9.09
N CYS A 64 18.94 -16.61 8.75
CA CYS A 64 19.24 -16.25 7.36
C CYS A 64 20.19 -15.05 7.28
N GLY A 65 20.77 -14.82 6.09
CA GLY A 65 21.48 -13.58 5.77
C GLY A 65 20.49 -12.42 5.63
N VAL A 66 20.85 -11.26 6.20
CA VAL A 66 20.02 -10.04 6.19
C VAL A 66 20.89 -8.81 6.07
N HIS A 67 20.27 -7.67 5.77
CA HIS A 67 20.91 -6.37 5.75
C HIS A 67 20.01 -5.36 6.47
N PHE A 68 20.47 -4.83 7.59
CA PHE A 68 19.77 -3.87 8.42
C PHE A 68 20.66 -2.66 8.70
N VAL A 69 20.02 -1.54 9.00
CA VAL A 69 20.73 -0.34 9.48
C VAL A 69 21.56 -0.66 10.72
N PRO A 70 22.73 -0.02 10.89
CA PRO A 70 23.59 -0.27 12.04
C PRO A 70 22.94 0.22 13.34
N LEU A 71 23.04 -0.58 14.39
CA LEU A 71 22.81 -0.18 15.78
C LEU A 71 24.03 0.59 16.23
N ILE A 72 23.91 1.90 16.43
CA ILE A 72 25.03 2.76 16.89
C ILE A 72 24.99 2.90 18.40
N GLY A 73 26.13 2.78 19.06
CA GLY A 73 26.29 2.98 20.49
C GLY A 73 27.23 1.99 21.16
N GLU A 74 27.33 2.04 22.49
CA GLU A 74 28.30 1.31 23.29
C GLU A 74 28.31 -0.23 23.12
N GLN A 75 27.17 -0.82 22.79
CA GLN A 75 27.00 -2.24 22.49
C GLN A 75 26.60 -2.50 21.03
N GLY A 76 26.79 -1.51 20.17
CA GLY A 76 26.57 -1.56 18.73
C GLY A 76 27.85 -1.23 17.96
N TRP A 77 27.69 -0.66 16.78
CA TRP A 77 28.80 -0.14 15.99
C TRP A 77 29.28 1.21 16.51
N PRO A 78 30.58 1.57 16.44
CA PRO A 78 31.07 2.91 16.72
C PRO A 78 30.47 3.95 15.74
N GLU A 79 30.37 5.18 16.16
CA GLU A 79 29.76 6.26 15.37
C GLU A 79 30.54 6.55 14.05
N GLU A 80 31.84 6.26 13.99
CA GLU A 80 32.74 6.46 12.85
C GLU A 80 32.53 5.44 11.72
N ASP A 81 32.03 4.25 12.00
CA ASP A 81 31.78 3.21 10.98
C ASP A 81 30.38 3.30 10.35
N GLY A 82 29.53 4.21 10.83
CA GLY A 82 28.15 4.42 10.38
C GLY A 82 27.97 5.47 9.27
N VAL A 83 29.02 6.22 8.90
CA VAL A 83 28.94 7.36 7.97
C VAL A 83 29.85 7.21 6.77
N ALA A 84 29.64 6.18 5.98
CA ALA A 84 30.21 6.08 4.64
C ALA A 84 29.11 6.01 3.58
N ALA A 85 28.20 6.99 3.54
CA ALA A 85 27.41 7.37 2.36
C ALA A 85 26.51 8.59 2.64
N ALA A 86 27.06 9.80 2.74
CA ALA A 86 26.46 11.05 2.24
C ALA A 86 27.43 12.20 2.51
N GLY A 87 28.08 12.66 1.47
CA GLY A 87 29.06 13.72 1.53
C GLY A 87 28.47 15.12 1.72
N ALA A 88 29.26 15.90 2.46
CA ALA A 88 29.60 17.32 2.39
C ALA A 88 28.44 18.35 2.38
N GLU A 89 28.45 19.40 3.16
CA GLU A 89 29.48 20.41 3.42
C GLU A 89 29.17 21.20 4.69
N GLN A 90 30.24 21.72 5.24
CA GLN A 90 30.35 22.47 6.48
C GLN A 90 29.78 23.89 6.40
N SER A 91 29.30 24.41 7.51
CA SER A 91 29.83 25.70 7.99
C SER A 91 29.58 25.90 9.49
N SER A 92 30.62 26.38 10.13
CA SER A 92 30.86 26.65 11.53
C SER A 92 30.09 27.86 12.07
N GLU A 93 29.71 27.88 13.34
CA GLU A 93 30.29 28.73 14.39
C GLU A 93 29.50 28.65 15.70
N ALA A 94 30.20 28.34 16.71
CA ALA A 94 30.43 28.90 18.05
C ALA A 94 29.28 29.36 18.96
N GLY A 95 29.23 28.78 20.14
CA GLY A 95 29.35 29.55 21.38
C GLY A 95 28.16 29.62 22.32
N GLY A 96 28.34 29.12 23.53
CA GLY A 96 27.72 29.71 24.70
C GLY A 96 26.94 28.76 25.61
N GLY A 97 27.61 28.13 26.55
CA GLY A 97 26.98 27.45 27.67
C GLY A 97 26.44 28.41 28.73
N VAL A 98 25.38 28.00 29.40
CA VAL A 98 25.11 28.44 30.80
C VAL A 98 24.37 27.29 31.49
N SER A 99 25.00 26.79 32.55
CA SER A 99 24.41 25.97 33.61
C SER A 99 23.53 26.85 34.50
N VAL A 100 22.51 26.35 35.17
CA VAL A 100 22.21 26.57 36.59
C VAL A 100 20.93 25.84 37.02
N ASP A 101 21.11 24.98 38.04
CA ASP A 101 20.37 24.67 39.26
C ASP A 101 18.91 24.18 39.29
N GLU A 102 18.81 22.97 39.88
CA GLU A 102 17.66 22.50 40.66
C GLU A 102 17.38 23.33 41.90
N PRO A 103 16.16 23.34 42.43
CA PRO A 103 16.02 23.08 43.86
C PRO A 103 14.93 22.06 44.23
N GLN A 104 15.27 21.36 45.31
CA GLN A 104 14.58 20.33 46.05
C GLN A 104 13.27 20.75 46.72
N GLY A 105 12.32 19.84 46.74
CA GLY A 105 11.58 19.35 47.89
C GLY A 105 10.61 20.25 48.68
N GLN A 106 9.36 19.80 48.74
CA GLN A 106 8.65 19.73 50.03
C GLN A 106 7.37 18.84 49.93
N GLN A 107 7.31 17.89 50.80
CA GLN A 107 6.15 17.05 51.15
C GLN A 107 5.07 17.85 51.87
N ARG A 108 3.80 17.68 51.59
CA ARG A 108 2.69 17.75 52.58
C ARG A 108 1.49 16.88 52.20
N GLY A 109 0.94 16.26 53.23
CA GLY A 109 0.01 15.16 53.27
C GLY A 109 -1.48 15.46 53.00
N PRO A 110 -2.41 14.55 53.34
CA PRO A 110 -3.65 14.33 52.59
C PRO A 110 -4.81 15.22 53.09
N THR A 111 -5.66 15.70 52.13
CA THR A 111 -6.94 16.36 52.44
C THR A 111 -8.08 15.80 51.60
N ARG A 112 -9.01 15.20 52.31
CA ARG A 112 -10.45 14.96 52.08
C ARG A 112 -11.03 15.05 50.69
N ALA A 113 -11.67 13.93 50.29
CA ALA A 113 -12.63 13.81 49.21
C ALA A 113 -13.76 14.85 49.27
N ARG A 114 -13.98 15.52 48.15
CA ARG A 114 -15.14 16.39 47.88
C ARG A 114 -15.85 15.82 46.65
N THR A 115 -17.05 15.28 46.86
CA THR A 115 -18.01 14.82 45.86
C THR A 115 -18.24 15.89 44.82
N GLN A 116 -17.85 15.64 43.57
CA GLN A 116 -18.17 16.48 42.42
C GLN A 116 -19.43 15.92 41.73
N ARG A 117 -20.40 16.83 41.52
CA ARG A 117 -21.60 16.65 40.67
C ARG A 117 -21.17 16.29 39.24
N PRO A 118 -21.96 15.49 38.51
CA PRO A 118 -21.66 15.20 37.12
C PRO A 118 -21.83 16.46 36.27
N THR A 119 -20.71 16.90 35.64
CA THR A 119 -20.73 17.94 34.63
C THR A 119 -21.35 17.38 33.35
N GLN A 120 -22.43 18.02 32.91
CA GLN A 120 -23.09 17.74 31.63
C GLN A 120 -22.07 17.86 30.49
N ARG A 121 -21.99 16.83 29.63
CA ARG A 121 -21.23 16.90 28.36
C ARG A 121 -21.80 18.05 27.51
N PRO A 122 -20.98 18.94 26.96
CA PRO A 122 -21.45 20.00 26.07
C PRO A 122 -22.07 19.39 24.81
N THR A 123 -23.23 19.91 24.42
CA THR A 123 -23.91 19.52 23.18
C THR A 123 -23.09 19.96 21.95
N PRO A 124 -23.21 19.27 20.78
CA PRO A 124 -22.41 19.54 19.59
C PRO A 124 -22.41 21.01 19.09
N LYS A 125 -23.43 21.78 19.42
CA LYS A 125 -23.51 23.21 19.08
C LYS A 125 -22.57 24.11 19.89
N GLN A 126 -22.12 23.70 21.07
CA GLN A 126 -21.21 24.52 21.92
C GLN A 126 -19.75 24.35 21.54
N ALA A 127 -19.37 23.23 20.87
CA ALA A 127 -18.01 23.03 20.37
C ALA A 127 -17.67 23.89 19.13
N ARG A 128 -18.68 24.42 18.43
CA ARG A 128 -18.49 25.25 17.22
C ARG A 128 -18.01 26.67 17.50
N THR A 129 -18.13 27.15 18.75
CA THR A 129 -17.91 28.57 19.10
C THR A 129 -16.47 28.95 19.52
N GLN A 130 -15.51 27.98 19.56
CA GLN A 130 -14.12 28.26 19.99
C GLN A 130 -13.06 28.01 18.92
N ARG A 131 -13.46 27.95 17.65
CA ARG A 131 -12.49 27.71 16.57
C ARG A 131 -11.77 29.01 16.24
N GLN A 132 -10.44 29.00 16.37
CA GLN A 132 -9.62 30.12 15.87
C GLN A 132 -9.69 30.08 14.32
N PRO A 133 -10.19 31.13 13.64
CA PRO A 133 -10.42 31.12 12.19
C PRO A 133 -9.13 30.93 11.35
N HIS A 134 -7.95 31.04 11.97
CA HIS A 134 -6.64 30.88 11.34
C HIS A 134 -5.97 29.51 11.67
N SER A 135 -6.60 28.66 12.51
CA SER A 135 -6.10 27.31 12.74
C SER A 135 -6.29 26.45 11.50
N LEU A 136 -5.47 25.40 11.32
CA LEU A 136 -5.62 24.49 10.18
C LEU A 136 -7.01 23.84 10.16
N ALA A 137 -7.50 23.38 11.31
CA ALA A 137 -8.85 22.85 11.44
C ALA A 137 -9.94 23.88 11.08
N GLY A 138 -9.73 25.16 11.42
CA GLY A 138 -10.64 26.24 11.02
C GLY A 138 -10.62 26.49 9.51
N LEU A 139 -9.46 26.45 8.87
CA LEU A 139 -9.31 26.57 7.42
C LEU A 139 -9.95 25.39 6.69
N ILE A 140 -9.79 24.17 7.22
CA ILE A 140 -10.46 22.98 6.70
C ILE A 140 -11.98 23.16 6.79
N ALA A 141 -12.51 23.51 7.96
CA ALA A 141 -13.96 23.75 8.15
C ALA A 141 -14.54 24.80 7.20
N ALA A 142 -13.77 25.85 6.89
CA ALA A 142 -14.19 26.91 5.97
C ALA A 142 -14.16 26.49 4.49
N SER A 143 -13.33 25.52 4.13
CA SER A 143 -13.13 25.04 2.76
C SER A 143 -13.82 23.70 2.48
N ALA A 144 -14.20 22.98 3.53
CA ALA A 144 -14.80 21.68 3.41
C ALA A 144 -16.23 21.77 2.86
N ARG A 145 -16.54 20.91 1.89
CA ARG A 145 -17.88 20.62 1.45
C ARG A 145 -18.38 19.39 2.25
N PRO A 146 -19.43 19.52 3.08
CA PRO A 146 -20.04 18.40 3.77
C PRO A 146 -20.57 17.38 2.74
N LEU A 147 -20.41 16.08 3.07
CA LEU A 147 -20.92 14.98 2.26
C LEU A 147 -22.04 14.27 3.01
N PRO A 148 -23.12 13.88 2.32
CA PRO A 148 -24.12 12.96 2.87
C PRO A 148 -23.53 11.53 3.03
N GLU A 149 -24.35 10.55 3.38
CA GLU A 149 -23.94 9.14 3.35
C GLU A 149 -23.63 8.71 1.90
N PRO A 150 -22.71 7.75 1.68
CA PRO A 150 -22.38 7.29 0.34
C PRO A 150 -23.55 6.71 -0.47
N GLU A 151 -24.61 6.27 0.22
CA GLU A 151 -25.86 5.75 -0.38
C GLU A 151 -26.81 6.84 -0.84
N ASP A 152 -26.62 8.08 -0.41
CA ASP A 152 -27.42 9.20 -0.85
C ASP A 152 -27.09 9.54 -2.31
N GLU A 153 -28.11 9.68 -3.14
CA GLU A 153 -27.95 9.96 -4.57
C GLU A 153 -27.17 11.24 -4.87
N THR A 154 -27.14 12.19 -3.93
CA THR A 154 -26.42 13.47 -4.05
C THR A 154 -24.96 13.38 -3.60
N PHE A 155 -24.52 12.28 -2.99
CA PHE A 155 -23.14 12.11 -2.54
C PHE A 155 -22.14 12.37 -3.66
N ALA A 156 -22.35 11.75 -4.81
CA ALA A 156 -21.44 11.80 -5.94
C ALA A 156 -21.46 13.14 -6.70
N ASP A 157 -22.44 14.03 -6.45
CA ASP A 157 -22.51 15.36 -7.08
C ASP A 157 -21.30 16.24 -6.71
N ALA A 158 -20.67 15.97 -5.55
CA ALA A 158 -19.46 16.64 -5.12
C ALA A 158 -18.28 16.41 -6.07
N PHE A 159 -18.32 15.34 -6.86
CA PHE A 159 -17.24 14.84 -7.70
C PHE A 159 -17.46 15.06 -9.20
N ASP A 160 -18.54 15.73 -9.61
CA ASP A 160 -18.82 16.00 -11.04
C ASP A 160 -17.75 16.85 -11.75
N HIS A 161 -16.96 17.62 -11.00
CA HIS A 161 -15.82 18.35 -11.54
C HIS A 161 -14.72 17.42 -12.12
N LEU A 162 -14.71 16.15 -11.74
CA LEU A 162 -13.79 15.13 -12.25
C LEU A 162 -14.09 14.69 -13.68
N ARG A 163 -15.24 15.08 -14.26
CA ARG A 163 -15.66 14.70 -15.62
C ARG A 163 -14.66 15.03 -16.72
N THR A 164 -13.76 15.98 -16.50
CA THR A 164 -12.72 16.38 -17.45
C THR A 164 -11.40 15.61 -17.29
N LYS A 165 -11.31 14.75 -16.27
CA LYS A 165 -10.10 14.00 -15.99
C LYS A 165 -10.02 12.75 -16.87
N ARG A 166 -8.81 12.36 -17.23
CA ARG A 166 -8.52 11.10 -17.91
C ARG A 166 -8.37 9.95 -16.91
N VAL A 167 -7.74 10.23 -15.76
CA VAL A 167 -7.52 9.25 -14.68
C VAL A 167 -7.97 9.86 -13.36
N VAL A 168 -8.81 9.12 -12.62
CA VAL A 168 -9.25 9.46 -11.28
C VAL A 168 -8.81 8.35 -10.33
N LEU A 169 -7.90 8.66 -9.41
CA LEU A 169 -7.40 7.72 -8.41
C LEU A 169 -8.17 7.95 -7.10
N LEU A 170 -8.83 6.90 -6.62
CA LEU A 170 -9.62 6.88 -5.40
C LEU A 170 -8.91 6.01 -4.37
N GLY A 171 -8.48 6.62 -3.28
CA GLY A 171 -7.68 6.00 -2.24
C GLY A 171 -8.47 5.26 -1.16
N GLU A 172 -7.75 4.81 -0.17
CA GLU A 172 -8.22 4.36 1.13
C GLU A 172 -7.04 4.38 2.10
N CYS A 173 -7.24 4.83 3.34
CA CYS A 173 -6.19 4.74 4.36
C CYS A 173 -6.18 3.38 5.06
N SER A 174 -7.10 2.48 4.72
CA SER A 174 -7.16 1.10 5.22
C SER A 174 -7.89 0.21 4.23
N HIS A 175 -7.45 -1.03 4.07
CA HIS A 175 -8.06 -2.01 3.16
C HIS A 175 -9.40 -2.60 3.68
N GLY A 176 -9.74 -2.40 4.93
CA GLY A 176 -10.90 -3.04 5.57
C GLY A 176 -11.98 -2.08 6.08
N THR A 177 -12.14 -0.89 5.50
CA THR A 177 -13.16 0.08 5.93
C THR A 177 -14.33 0.13 4.93
N SER A 178 -15.51 -0.27 5.35
CA SER A 178 -16.73 -0.35 4.54
C SER A 178 -17.08 0.97 3.86
N GLU A 179 -16.98 2.09 4.57
CA GLU A 179 -17.29 3.43 4.05
C GLU A 179 -16.44 3.80 2.84
N PHE A 180 -15.18 3.37 2.77
CA PHE A 180 -14.32 3.65 1.63
C PHE A 180 -14.78 2.90 0.38
N TYR A 181 -15.16 1.62 0.51
CA TYR A 181 -15.72 0.86 -0.62
C TYR A 181 -17.00 1.49 -1.15
N ARG A 182 -17.93 1.87 -0.25
CA ARG A 182 -19.20 2.50 -0.61
C ARG A 182 -18.99 3.85 -1.29
N ALA A 183 -18.10 4.69 -0.75
CA ALA A 183 -17.77 5.99 -1.33
C ALA A 183 -17.11 5.85 -2.71
N ARG A 184 -16.10 4.96 -2.87
CA ARG A 184 -15.47 4.68 -4.15
C ARG A 184 -16.48 4.15 -5.17
N ALA A 185 -17.37 3.25 -4.75
CA ALA A 185 -18.44 2.73 -5.60
C ALA A 185 -19.39 3.84 -6.07
N ALA A 186 -19.84 4.74 -5.19
CA ALA A 186 -20.74 5.85 -5.54
C ALA A 186 -20.08 6.81 -6.55
N ILE A 187 -18.83 7.20 -6.31
CA ILE A 187 -18.07 8.07 -7.22
C ILE A 187 -17.87 7.38 -8.58
N THR A 188 -17.46 6.11 -8.58
CA THR A 188 -17.21 5.34 -9.80
C THR A 188 -18.47 5.19 -10.63
N ARG A 189 -19.62 4.87 -9.99
CA ARG A 189 -20.93 4.81 -10.69
C ARG A 189 -21.22 6.11 -11.39
N ARG A 190 -21.07 7.25 -10.73
CA ARG A 190 -21.30 8.57 -11.32
C ARG A 190 -20.40 8.84 -12.51
N LEU A 191 -19.12 8.51 -12.41
CA LEU A 191 -18.14 8.71 -13.48
C LEU A 191 -18.44 7.81 -14.68
N VAL A 192 -18.82 6.56 -14.47
CA VAL A 192 -19.21 5.61 -15.53
C VAL A 192 -20.52 6.03 -16.19
N GLU A 193 -21.58 6.23 -15.42
CA GLU A 193 -22.93 6.47 -15.94
C GLU A 193 -23.07 7.81 -16.67
N ARG A 194 -22.39 8.86 -16.18
CA ARG A 194 -22.61 10.23 -16.66
C ARG A 194 -21.42 10.85 -17.38
N HIS A 195 -20.22 10.34 -17.16
CA HIS A 195 -18.99 11.00 -17.62
C HIS A 195 -18.12 10.15 -18.54
N GLY A 196 -18.61 8.96 -18.96
CA GLY A 196 -17.98 8.14 -19.99
C GLY A 196 -16.67 7.47 -19.57
N PHE A 197 -16.51 7.18 -18.29
CA PHE A 197 -15.41 6.33 -17.81
C PHE A 197 -15.73 4.87 -18.17
N THR A 198 -14.77 4.17 -18.79
CA THR A 198 -14.94 2.80 -19.29
C THR A 198 -13.97 1.80 -18.66
N ILE A 199 -13.06 2.28 -17.80
CA ILE A 199 -12.04 1.46 -17.16
C ILE A 199 -12.18 1.64 -15.64
N VAL A 200 -12.40 0.54 -14.93
CA VAL A 200 -12.22 0.43 -13.47
C VAL A 200 -11.01 -0.45 -13.24
N ALA A 201 -9.93 0.13 -12.71
CA ALA A 201 -8.68 -0.57 -12.45
C ALA A 201 -8.40 -0.58 -10.95
N VAL A 202 -7.96 -1.71 -10.41
CA VAL A 202 -7.85 -1.88 -8.96
C VAL A 202 -6.52 -2.48 -8.54
N GLU A 203 -6.10 -2.23 -7.30
CA GLU A 203 -4.95 -2.85 -6.63
C GLU A 203 -5.24 -4.33 -6.35
N ALA A 204 -5.30 -5.10 -7.41
CA ALA A 204 -5.51 -6.55 -7.38
C ALA A 204 -4.82 -7.19 -8.59
N ASP A 205 -4.57 -8.49 -8.51
CA ASP A 205 -3.92 -9.19 -9.61
C ASP A 205 -4.78 -9.24 -10.87
N TRP A 206 -4.11 -9.12 -12.02
CA TRP A 206 -4.76 -9.14 -13.33
C TRP A 206 -5.66 -10.37 -13.55
N PRO A 207 -5.22 -11.63 -13.32
CA PRO A 207 -6.06 -12.80 -13.61
C PRO A 207 -7.30 -12.89 -12.70
N ASP A 208 -7.21 -12.46 -11.44
CA ASP A 208 -8.36 -12.42 -10.53
C ASP A 208 -9.40 -11.39 -11.01
N ALA A 209 -8.94 -10.19 -11.35
CA ALA A 209 -9.80 -9.14 -11.88
C ALA A 209 -10.44 -9.54 -13.23
N ALA A 210 -9.75 -10.31 -14.05
CA ALA A 210 -10.27 -10.79 -15.33
C ALA A 210 -11.45 -11.76 -15.18
N VAL A 211 -11.55 -12.51 -14.07
CA VAL A 211 -12.74 -13.31 -13.73
C VAL A 211 -13.94 -12.38 -13.44
N ILE A 212 -13.70 -11.32 -12.66
CA ILE A 212 -14.73 -10.31 -12.36
C ILE A 212 -15.16 -9.57 -13.64
N ASP A 213 -14.21 -9.22 -14.50
CA ASP A 213 -14.48 -8.55 -15.78
C ASP A 213 -15.37 -9.40 -16.69
N SER A 214 -15.08 -10.71 -16.81
CA SER A 214 -15.90 -11.62 -17.59
C SER A 214 -17.35 -11.66 -17.07
N TYR A 215 -17.53 -11.73 -15.76
CA TYR A 215 -18.86 -11.64 -15.14
C TYR A 215 -19.52 -10.27 -15.39
N ALA A 216 -18.81 -9.17 -15.15
CA ALA A 216 -19.35 -7.82 -15.27
C ALA A 216 -19.75 -7.47 -16.71
N ARG A 217 -19.03 -7.97 -17.71
CA ARG A 217 -19.35 -7.76 -19.13
C ARG A 217 -20.23 -8.86 -19.75
N ALA A 218 -20.78 -9.76 -18.93
CA ALA A 218 -21.63 -10.87 -19.35
C ALA A 218 -20.99 -11.75 -20.44
N ARG A 219 -19.70 -12.06 -20.26
CA ARG A 219 -18.92 -12.95 -21.12
C ARG A 219 -18.94 -14.38 -20.62
N GLU A 220 -18.40 -15.29 -21.44
CA GLU A 220 -18.19 -16.67 -21.01
C GLU A 220 -17.38 -16.72 -19.71
N PRO A 221 -17.81 -17.56 -18.74
CA PRO A 221 -17.08 -17.74 -17.50
C PRO A 221 -15.64 -18.22 -17.76
N ARG A 222 -14.68 -17.63 -17.09
CA ARG A 222 -13.30 -18.12 -17.14
C ARG A 222 -13.18 -19.41 -16.34
N ASN A 223 -12.48 -20.39 -16.92
CA ASN A 223 -12.11 -21.60 -16.20
C ASN A 223 -11.03 -21.26 -15.17
N GLY A 224 -11.09 -21.89 -14.01
CA GLY A 224 -10.08 -21.74 -12.97
C GLY A 224 -10.66 -21.66 -11.56
N GLU A 225 -9.82 -21.29 -10.61
CA GLU A 225 -10.23 -21.08 -9.22
C GLU A 225 -11.07 -19.79 -9.10
N PRO A 226 -11.96 -19.71 -8.09
CA PRO A 226 -12.64 -18.46 -7.77
C PRO A 226 -11.64 -17.32 -7.53
N PRO A 227 -11.94 -16.07 -7.92
CA PRO A 227 -11.00 -14.96 -7.77
C PRO A 227 -10.75 -14.62 -6.30
N PHE A 228 -9.61 -13.99 -6.03
CA PHE A 228 -9.24 -13.46 -4.71
C PHE A 228 -9.17 -14.53 -3.61
N GLN A 229 -8.49 -15.63 -3.89
CA GLN A 229 -8.27 -16.73 -2.92
C GLN A 229 -7.07 -16.48 -1.99
N ARG A 230 -6.16 -15.57 -2.36
CA ARG A 230 -4.96 -15.28 -1.57
C ARG A 230 -5.24 -14.25 -0.49
N PHE A 231 -4.47 -14.28 0.57
CA PHE A 231 -4.47 -13.26 1.62
C PHE A 231 -4.14 -11.86 1.04
N PRO A 232 -4.89 -10.83 1.42
CA PRO A 232 -6.05 -10.81 2.30
C PRO A 232 -7.38 -11.02 1.53
N VAL A 233 -8.04 -12.12 1.80
CA VAL A 233 -9.29 -12.51 1.09
C VAL A 233 -10.39 -11.47 1.24
N TRP A 234 -10.54 -10.87 2.43
CA TRP A 234 -11.62 -9.90 2.73
C TRP A 234 -11.51 -8.58 1.96
N MET A 235 -10.34 -8.22 1.45
CA MET A 235 -10.16 -6.98 0.69
C MET A 235 -11.06 -6.91 -0.55
N TRP A 236 -11.27 -8.05 -1.23
CA TRP A 236 -12.10 -8.13 -2.43
C TRP A 236 -13.31 -9.08 -2.29
N ARG A 237 -13.40 -9.84 -1.18
CA ARG A 237 -14.52 -10.73 -0.88
C ARG A 237 -15.38 -10.16 0.24
N ASN A 238 -15.99 -8.99 -0.01
CA ASN A 238 -16.88 -8.31 0.91
C ASN A 238 -18.18 -7.93 0.20
N GLU A 239 -19.21 -7.58 0.99
CA GLU A 239 -20.56 -7.26 0.48
C GLU A 239 -20.58 -5.98 -0.35
N GLU A 240 -19.79 -4.97 0.02
CA GLU A 240 -19.72 -3.68 -0.65
C GLU A 240 -19.16 -3.85 -2.07
N PHE A 241 -18.08 -4.61 -2.21
CA PHE A 241 -17.49 -4.91 -3.50
C PHE A 241 -18.42 -5.79 -4.35
N ALA A 242 -19.03 -6.83 -3.76
CA ALA A 242 -20.01 -7.66 -4.44
C ALA A 242 -21.22 -6.85 -4.95
N ALA A 243 -21.70 -5.87 -4.17
CA ALA A 243 -22.76 -4.96 -4.59
C ALA A 243 -22.32 -4.07 -5.77
N PHE A 244 -21.09 -3.57 -5.74
CA PHE A 244 -20.52 -2.81 -6.86
C PHE A 244 -20.43 -3.65 -8.14
N VAL A 245 -19.94 -4.88 -8.06
CA VAL A 245 -19.79 -5.78 -9.22
C VAL A 245 -21.16 -6.16 -9.82
N ARG A 246 -22.18 -6.43 -8.98
CA ARG A 246 -23.57 -6.65 -9.45
C ARG A 246 -24.13 -5.44 -10.19
N TRP A 247 -23.90 -4.23 -9.66
CA TRP A 247 -24.29 -3.00 -10.33
C TRP A 247 -23.56 -2.85 -11.69
N LEU A 248 -22.24 -3.07 -11.73
CA LEU A 248 -21.44 -2.95 -12.94
C LEU A 248 -21.96 -3.89 -14.05
N ARG A 249 -22.33 -5.12 -13.70
CA ARG A 249 -22.96 -6.06 -14.60
C ARG A 249 -24.30 -5.52 -15.14
N ALA A 250 -25.20 -5.10 -14.24
CA ALA A 250 -26.50 -4.57 -14.65
C ALA A 250 -26.38 -3.32 -15.54
N HIS A 251 -25.39 -2.47 -15.27
CA HIS A 251 -25.06 -1.33 -16.14
C HIS A 251 -24.60 -1.80 -17.53
N ASN A 252 -23.65 -2.73 -17.57
CA ASN A 252 -23.07 -3.25 -18.81
C ASN A 252 -24.09 -4.00 -19.69
N GLU A 253 -25.07 -4.69 -19.11
CA GLU A 253 -26.16 -5.35 -19.85
C GLU A 253 -27.01 -4.36 -20.65
N GLN A 254 -27.02 -3.08 -20.28
CA GLN A 254 -27.73 -2.01 -20.98
C GLN A 254 -26.86 -1.28 -22.02
N GLN A 255 -25.58 -1.63 -22.11
CA GLN A 255 -24.62 -0.98 -23.03
C GLN A 255 -24.31 -1.86 -24.24
N SER A 256 -24.00 -1.22 -25.37
CA SER A 256 -23.37 -1.93 -26.49
C SER A 256 -21.95 -2.37 -26.14
N ASP A 257 -21.44 -3.41 -26.80
CA ASP A 257 -20.14 -4.03 -26.48
C ASP A 257 -18.98 -3.03 -26.36
N GLY A 258 -18.87 -2.09 -27.29
CA GLY A 258 -17.81 -1.08 -27.27
C GLY A 258 -17.96 0.01 -26.20
N ARG A 259 -19.06 -0.01 -25.42
CA ARG A 259 -19.35 0.94 -24.34
C ARG A 259 -19.37 0.31 -22.96
N ARG A 260 -19.22 -1.00 -22.88
CA ARG A 260 -19.18 -1.70 -21.60
C ARG A 260 -17.94 -1.30 -20.80
N CYS A 261 -18.17 -0.98 -19.53
CA CYS A 261 -17.10 -0.66 -18.60
C CYS A 261 -16.39 -1.95 -18.16
N GLY A 262 -15.08 -2.01 -18.36
CA GLY A 262 -14.25 -3.14 -17.97
C GLY A 262 -13.71 -3.00 -16.54
N PHE A 263 -13.36 -4.15 -15.94
CA PHE A 263 -12.78 -4.26 -14.61
C PHE A 263 -11.42 -4.97 -14.68
N TYR A 264 -10.36 -4.32 -14.21
CA TYR A 264 -8.98 -4.76 -14.43
C TYR A 264 -8.15 -4.70 -13.15
N GLY A 265 -7.25 -5.68 -12.98
CA GLY A 265 -6.23 -5.68 -11.93
C GLY A 265 -4.94 -5.02 -12.41
N LEU A 266 -4.28 -4.31 -11.51
CA LEU A 266 -3.01 -3.64 -11.80
C LEU A 266 -1.81 -4.37 -11.19
N ASP A 267 -2.02 -5.21 -10.17
CA ASP A 267 -0.98 -5.83 -9.36
C ASP A 267 -0.35 -7.07 -9.99
N MET A 268 0.72 -7.59 -9.40
CA MET A 268 1.61 -8.56 -10.04
C MET A 268 1.88 -9.85 -9.24
N TYR A 269 1.13 -10.17 -8.20
CA TYR A 269 1.49 -11.29 -7.32
C TYR A 269 1.03 -12.67 -7.81
N SER A 270 0.07 -12.75 -8.73
CA SER A 270 -0.54 -14.02 -9.17
C SER A 270 0.26 -14.71 -10.29
N LEU A 271 1.46 -15.18 -9.96
CA LEU A 271 2.37 -15.84 -10.90
C LEU A 271 1.75 -17.09 -11.55
N SER A 272 1.15 -17.97 -10.74
CA SER A 272 0.59 -19.25 -11.19
C SER A 272 -0.59 -19.08 -12.14
N ALA A 273 -1.57 -18.25 -11.76
CA ALA A 273 -2.75 -18.01 -12.59
C ALA A 273 -2.39 -17.29 -13.90
N SER A 274 -1.40 -16.38 -13.88
CA SER A 274 -0.94 -15.69 -15.08
C SER A 274 -0.22 -16.63 -16.05
N ILE A 275 0.61 -17.56 -15.56
CA ILE A 275 1.20 -18.61 -16.39
C ILE A 275 0.10 -19.47 -17.02
N ALA A 276 -0.89 -19.91 -16.24
CA ALA A 276 -2.01 -20.69 -16.72
C ALA A 276 -2.80 -19.95 -17.82
N ALA A 277 -3.08 -18.66 -17.64
CA ALA A 277 -3.80 -17.84 -18.62
C ALA A 277 -3.03 -17.71 -19.95
N VAL A 278 -1.71 -17.51 -19.91
CA VAL A 278 -0.87 -17.48 -21.12
C VAL A 278 -0.92 -18.82 -21.85
N LEU A 279 -0.78 -19.93 -21.11
CA LEU A 279 -0.78 -21.28 -21.69
C LEU A 279 -2.15 -21.62 -22.29
N ASP A 280 -3.25 -21.27 -21.62
CA ASP A 280 -4.62 -21.50 -22.11
C ASP A 280 -4.88 -20.73 -23.42
N TYR A 281 -4.41 -19.49 -23.51
CA TYR A 281 -4.48 -18.72 -24.75
C TYR A 281 -3.69 -19.39 -25.89
N LEU A 282 -2.44 -19.78 -25.63
CA LEU A 282 -1.57 -20.38 -26.63
C LEU A 282 -2.06 -21.78 -27.06
N ASP A 283 -2.61 -22.60 -26.16
CA ASP A 283 -3.19 -23.90 -26.50
C ASP A 283 -4.32 -23.78 -27.52
N ARG A 284 -5.08 -22.71 -27.47
CA ARG A 284 -6.18 -22.45 -28.41
C ARG A 284 -5.72 -21.83 -29.73
N THR A 285 -4.66 -21.03 -29.71
CA THR A 285 -4.24 -20.24 -30.87
C THR A 285 -3.00 -20.78 -31.58
N ASP A 286 -2.06 -21.39 -30.83
CA ASP A 286 -0.79 -21.91 -31.33
C ASP A 286 -0.23 -23.00 -30.40
N PRO A 287 -0.59 -24.29 -30.61
CA PRO A 287 -0.13 -25.38 -29.76
C PRO A 287 1.40 -25.54 -29.69
N GLU A 288 2.13 -25.19 -30.76
CA GLU A 288 3.60 -25.26 -30.75
C GLU A 288 4.21 -24.17 -29.88
N ALA A 289 3.69 -22.94 -29.96
CA ALA A 289 4.09 -21.87 -29.03
C ALA A 289 3.72 -22.21 -27.58
N ALA A 290 2.58 -22.89 -27.35
CA ALA A 290 2.20 -23.38 -26.02
C ALA A 290 3.23 -24.39 -25.45
N ARG A 291 3.73 -25.28 -26.29
CA ARG A 291 4.79 -26.21 -25.90
C ARG A 291 6.06 -25.49 -25.48
N ILE A 292 6.50 -24.52 -26.27
CA ILE A 292 7.68 -23.70 -25.97
C ILE A 292 7.47 -22.88 -24.69
N ALA A 293 6.28 -22.31 -24.50
CA ALA A 293 5.94 -21.55 -23.30
C ALA A 293 6.01 -22.42 -22.04
N ARG A 294 5.54 -23.66 -22.08
CA ARG A 294 5.64 -24.62 -20.96
C ARG A 294 7.10 -24.92 -20.61
N GLU A 295 7.96 -25.10 -21.60
CA GLU A 295 9.40 -25.31 -21.38
C GLU A 295 10.03 -24.07 -20.70
N ARG A 296 9.71 -22.86 -21.17
CA ARG A 296 10.22 -21.60 -20.61
C ARG A 296 9.73 -21.35 -19.19
N TYR A 297 8.43 -21.54 -18.94
CA TYR A 297 7.86 -21.36 -17.59
C TYR A 297 8.17 -22.52 -16.64
N GLY A 298 8.69 -23.64 -17.15
CA GLY A 298 9.06 -24.81 -16.36
C GLY A 298 10.03 -24.52 -15.23
N CYS A 299 10.90 -23.52 -15.39
CA CYS A 299 11.81 -23.08 -14.32
C CYS A 299 11.09 -22.45 -13.12
N LEU A 300 9.89 -21.89 -13.31
CA LEU A 300 9.06 -21.30 -12.25
C LEU A 300 8.14 -22.32 -11.58
N THR A 301 7.92 -23.49 -12.19
CA THR A 301 6.99 -24.52 -11.69
C THR A 301 7.21 -24.91 -10.22
N PRO A 302 8.46 -25.11 -9.73
CA PRO A 302 8.70 -25.46 -8.31
C PRO A 302 8.27 -24.38 -7.32
N TRP A 303 8.13 -23.14 -7.78
CA TRP A 303 7.94 -21.94 -6.93
C TRP A 303 6.52 -21.38 -7.02
N GLN A 304 5.64 -21.93 -7.83
CA GLN A 304 4.29 -21.39 -8.07
C GLN A 304 3.40 -21.35 -6.83
N LYS A 305 3.61 -22.27 -5.88
CA LYS A 305 2.84 -22.31 -4.61
C LYS A 305 3.34 -21.30 -3.59
N ASP A 306 4.64 -21.03 -3.58
CA ASP A 306 5.30 -20.05 -2.69
C ASP A 306 6.41 -19.33 -3.47
N PRO A 307 6.06 -18.28 -4.23
CA PRO A 307 7.04 -17.55 -5.01
C PRO A 307 8.09 -16.81 -4.18
N GLN A 308 7.85 -16.58 -2.88
CA GLN A 308 8.84 -15.98 -1.99
C GLN A 308 10.06 -16.89 -1.82
N VAL A 309 9.88 -18.20 -1.87
CA VAL A 309 10.98 -19.18 -1.82
C VAL A 309 11.91 -19.04 -3.02
N TYR A 310 11.37 -18.70 -4.21
CA TYR A 310 12.17 -18.36 -5.39
C TYR A 310 13.11 -17.19 -5.12
N GLY A 311 12.58 -16.11 -4.53
CA GLY A 311 13.39 -14.95 -4.15
C GLY A 311 14.55 -15.31 -3.23
N ARG A 312 14.30 -16.14 -2.21
CA ARG A 312 15.36 -16.65 -1.30
C ARG A 312 16.38 -17.52 -2.02
N ALA A 313 15.94 -18.42 -2.90
CA ALA A 313 16.83 -19.27 -3.69
C ALA A 313 17.73 -18.47 -4.64
N ALA A 314 17.25 -17.33 -5.15
CA ALA A 314 18.00 -16.45 -6.04
C ALA A 314 19.23 -15.79 -5.40
N PHE A 315 19.38 -15.86 -4.07
CA PHE A 315 20.61 -15.46 -3.38
C PHE A 315 21.71 -16.53 -3.40
N SER A 316 21.37 -17.76 -3.75
CA SER A 316 22.34 -18.86 -3.71
C SER A 316 23.33 -18.75 -4.86
N ALA A 317 24.62 -18.94 -4.60
CA ALA A 317 25.66 -18.94 -5.61
C ALA A 317 25.36 -20.03 -6.67
N GLY A 318 25.39 -19.63 -7.95
CA GLY A 318 25.11 -20.53 -9.07
C GLY A 318 23.62 -20.78 -9.36
N PHE A 319 22.70 -20.15 -8.66
CA PHE A 319 21.27 -20.23 -8.98
C PHE A 319 20.98 -19.60 -10.35
N ARG A 320 20.28 -20.34 -11.21
CA ARG A 320 19.86 -19.83 -12.52
C ARG A 320 18.47 -19.23 -12.40
N THR A 321 18.35 -17.93 -12.63
CA THR A 321 17.08 -17.23 -12.66
C THR A 321 16.26 -17.59 -13.90
N CYS A 322 14.96 -17.41 -13.83
CA CYS A 322 14.03 -17.61 -14.95
C CYS A 322 13.93 -16.37 -15.87
N GLU A 323 14.64 -15.29 -15.55
CA GLU A 323 14.52 -13.99 -16.20
C GLU A 323 14.52 -14.04 -17.73
N ASN A 324 15.54 -14.65 -18.31
CA ASN A 324 15.65 -14.72 -19.78
C ASN A 324 14.49 -15.50 -20.42
N ALA A 325 14.03 -16.57 -19.77
CA ALA A 325 12.96 -17.40 -20.28
C ALA A 325 11.62 -16.65 -20.31
N VAL A 326 11.30 -15.92 -19.22
CA VAL A 326 10.03 -15.15 -19.13
C VAL A 326 10.05 -13.92 -20.05
N ILE A 327 11.19 -13.25 -20.19
CA ILE A 327 11.36 -12.11 -21.11
C ILE A 327 11.17 -12.57 -22.57
N GLN A 328 11.78 -13.67 -22.97
CA GLN A 328 11.61 -14.21 -24.32
C GLN A 328 10.17 -14.63 -24.60
N GLN A 329 9.47 -15.21 -23.61
CA GLN A 329 8.07 -15.56 -23.77
C GLN A 329 7.19 -14.34 -24.04
N LEU A 330 7.41 -13.26 -23.29
CA LEU A 330 6.70 -12.00 -23.51
C LEU A 330 7.02 -11.40 -24.91
N GLN A 331 8.29 -11.41 -25.29
CA GLN A 331 8.72 -10.86 -26.60
C GLN A 331 8.08 -11.62 -27.77
N ASP A 332 7.98 -12.95 -27.68
CA ASP A 332 7.37 -13.75 -28.74
C ASP A 332 5.86 -13.51 -28.86
N LEU A 333 5.16 -13.34 -27.73
CA LEU A 333 3.76 -12.91 -27.74
C LEU A 333 3.56 -11.54 -28.39
N LEU A 334 4.44 -10.59 -28.10
CA LEU A 334 4.37 -9.24 -28.68
C LEU A 334 4.66 -9.26 -30.19
N ARG A 335 5.59 -10.09 -30.66
CA ARG A 335 5.92 -10.21 -32.09
C ARG A 335 4.76 -10.81 -32.89
N LYS A 336 4.08 -11.80 -32.35
CA LYS A 336 2.94 -12.44 -33.04
C LYS A 336 1.87 -11.47 -33.48
N ARG A 337 1.55 -10.45 -32.69
CA ARG A 337 0.57 -9.43 -33.09
C ARG A 337 0.97 -8.66 -34.35
N LEU A 338 2.28 -8.47 -34.57
CA LEU A 338 2.77 -7.72 -35.72
C LEU A 338 2.61 -8.52 -37.04
N ASP A 339 2.56 -9.86 -36.93
CA ASP A 339 2.53 -10.76 -38.08
C ASP A 339 1.12 -11.24 -38.46
N GLU A 340 0.14 -11.13 -37.56
CA GLU A 340 -1.22 -11.68 -37.78
C GLU A 340 -2.31 -10.59 -37.79
N ALA A 341 -2.88 -10.29 -38.97
CA ALA A 341 -3.94 -9.28 -39.16
C ALA A 341 -5.30 -9.69 -38.56
N ASN A 342 -5.46 -10.91 -38.03
CA ASN A 342 -6.74 -11.49 -37.57
C ASN A 342 -6.72 -11.99 -36.11
N VAL A 343 -5.84 -11.47 -35.26
CA VAL A 343 -5.80 -11.86 -33.84
C VAL A 343 -6.99 -11.23 -33.12
N ASP A 344 -7.74 -12.03 -32.35
CA ASP A 344 -8.70 -11.53 -31.37
C ASP A 344 -7.97 -10.62 -30.38
N GLY A 345 -8.08 -9.31 -30.62
CA GLY A 345 -7.26 -8.28 -29.95
C GLY A 345 -7.41 -8.29 -28.45
N GLU A 346 -8.56 -8.71 -27.93
CA GLU A 346 -8.83 -8.68 -26.50
C GLU A 346 -8.22 -9.88 -25.77
N HIS A 347 -8.37 -11.09 -26.31
CA HIS A 347 -7.73 -12.27 -25.74
C HIS A 347 -6.20 -12.22 -25.85
N TRP A 348 -5.70 -11.68 -26.97
CA TRP A 348 -4.27 -11.42 -27.10
C TRP A 348 -3.76 -10.41 -26.06
N PHE A 349 -4.52 -9.31 -25.86
CA PHE A 349 -4.18 -8.29 -24.85
C PHE A 349 -4.13 -8.90 -23.45
N ASP A 350 -5.13 -9.70 -23.10
CA ASP A 350 -5.18 -10.41 -21.82
C ASP A 350 -3.96 -11.35 -21.63
N ALA A 351 -3.63 -12.16 -22.64
CA ALA A 351 -2.46 -13.04 -22.59
C ALA A 351 -1.15 -12.25 -22.45
N THR A 352 -1.05 -11.11 -23.13
CA THR A 352 0.12 -10.22 -23.05
C THR A 352 0.26 -9.61 -21.67
N GLN A 353 -0.83 -9.14 -21.05
CA GLN A 353 -0.78 -8.58 -19.69
C GLN A 353 -0.39 -9.67 -18.67
N ASN A 354 -0.90 -10.89 -18.81
CA ASN A 354 -0.48 -12.02 -17.99
C ASN A 354 1.02 -12.33 -18.17
N ALA A 355 1.56 -12.32 -19.39
CA ALA A 355 2.99 -12.53 -19.63
C ALA A 355 3.87 -11.40 -19.07
N ARG A 356 3.40 -10.15 -19.12
CA ARG A 356 4.04 -9.00 -18.46
C ARG A 356 4.06 -9.18 -16.95
N LEU A 357 2.93 -9.62 -16.38
CA LEU A 357 2.84 -9.92 -14.95
C LEU A 357 3.85 -10.98 -14.55
N VAL A 358 3.96 -12.10 -15.29
CA VAL A 358 4.96 -13.15 -15.00
C VAL A 358 6.38 -12.58 -15.00
N THR A 359 6.71 -11.72 -15.97
CA THR A 359 8.03 -11.09 -16.06
C THR A 359 8.31 -10.16 -14.87
N SER A 360 7.33 -9.35 -14.49
CA SER A 360 7.44 -8.41 -13.37
C SER A 360 7.47 -9.13 -12.03
N ALA A 361 6.64 -10.18 -11.86
CA ALA A 361 6.62 -11.02 -10.66
C ALA A 361 7.96 -11.74 -10.43
N GLU A 362 8.55 -12.34 -11.49
CA GLU A 362 9.88 -12.94 -11.39
C GLU A 362 10.90 -11.94 -10.86
N ARG A 363 10.95 -10.75 -11.46
CA ARG A 363 11.87 -9.69 -11.05
C ARG A 363 11.59 -9.21 -9.63
N TYR A 364 10.30 -9.06 -9.25
CA TYR A 364 9.89 -8.64 -7.92
C TYR A 364 10.37 -9.64 -6.86
N TYR A 365 10.05 -10.93 -7.00
CA TYR A 365 10.46 -11.94 -6.03
C TYR A 365 11.98 -12.07 -5.92
N ARG A 366 12.70 -11.91 -7.01
CA ARG A 366 14.18 -11.90 -7.03
C ARG A 366 14.77 -10.66 -6.34
N THR A 367 14.04 -9.55 -6.27
CA THR A 367 14.51 -8.25 -5.75
C THR A 367 14.07 -8.01 -4.31
N MET A 368 12.93 -8.55 -3.88
CA MET A 368 12.26 -8.20 -2.62
C MET A 368 13.12 -8.37 -1.36
N TYR A 369 14.04 -9.32 -1.37
CA TYR A 369 14.98 -9.55 -0.26
C TYR A 369 16.27 -8.72 -0.35
N ARG A 370 16.47 -7.96 -1.44
CA ARG A 370 17.66 -7.12 -1.63
C ARG A 370 17.41 -5.66 -1.27
N SER A 371 16.24 -5.15 -1.59
CA SER A 371 15.88 -3.77 -1.35
C SER A 371 14.36 -3.61 -1.34
N SER A 372 13.83 -3.12 -0.21
CA SER A 372 12.40 -2.80 -0.08
C SER A 372 11.97 -1.71 -1.05
N ALA A 373 12.76 -0.63 -1.19
CA ALA A 373 12.45 0.45 -2.12
C ALA A 373 12.47 -0.03 -3.58
N ALA A 374 13.43 -0.89 -3.98
CA ALA A 374 13.47 -1.41 -5.34
C ALA A 374 12.29 -2.32 -5.67
N SER A 375 11.85 -3.17 -4.74
CA SER A 375 10.67 -4.00 -4.94
C SER A 375 9.37 -3.19 -4.93
N TRP A 376 9.27 -2.18 -4.06
CA TRP A 376 8.16 -1.23 -4.07
C TRP A 376 8.05 -0.50 -5.40
N ASN A 377 9.13 0.12 -5.84
CA ASN A 377 9.17 0.87 -7.10
C ASN A 377 8.84 0.00 -8.31
N LEU A 378 9.28 -1.24 -8.31
CA LEU A 378 8.96 -2.19 -9.37
C LEU A 378 7.47 -2.52 -9.41
N ARG A 379 6.82 -2.71 -8.24
CA ARG A 379 5.38 -2.96 -8.14
C ARG A 379 4.56 -1.78 -8.65
N ASP A 380 4.85 -0.57 -8.14
CA ASP A 380 4.12 0.63 -8.54
C ASP A 380 4.36 1.02 -10.00
N THR A 381 5.57 0.81 -10.53
CA THR A 381 5.85 0.97 -11.96
C THR A 381 5.03 -0.01 -12.80
N HIS A 382 4.96 -1.29 -12.40
CA HIS A 382 4.14 -2.28 -13.10
C HIS A 382 2.65 -1.91 -13.10
N MET A 383 2.11 -1.48 -11.95
CA MET A 383 0.72 -1.04 -11.82
C MET A 383 0.43 0.15 -12.75
N PHE A 384 1.34 1.12 -12.79
CA PHE A 384 1.22 2.28 -13.67
C PHE A 384 1.32 1.92 -15.16
N GLU A 385 2.29 1.11 -15.58
CA GLU A 385 2.45 0.64 -16.96
C GLU A 385 1.25 -0.21 -17.42
N THR A 386 0.65 -0.97 -16.51
CA THR A 386 -0.58 -1.72 -16.79
C THR A 386 -1.74 -0.77 -17.04
N LEU A 387 -1.88 0.29 -16.24
CA LEU A 387 -2.87 1.34 -16.45
C LEU A 387 -2.66 2.08 -17.80
N GLU A 388 -1.42 2.44 -18.14
CA GLU A 388 -1.13 3.04 -19.45
C GLU A 388 -1.52 2.10 -20.60
N SER A 389 -1.15 0.82 -20.50
CA SER A 389 -1.49 -0.19 -21.52
C SER A 389 -3.00 -0.32 -21.70
N LEU A 390 -3.79 -0.25 -20.62
CA LEU A 390 -5.26 -0.24 -20.68
C LEU A 390 -5.79 1.00 -21.40
N LEU A 391 -5.31 2.17 -21.02
CA LEU A 391 -5.71 3.43 -21.65
C LEU A 391 -5.37 3.47 -23.15
N ASP A 392 -4.19 2.98 -23.52
CA ASP A 392 -3.75 2.94 -24.91
C ASP A 392 -4.55 1.92 -25.74
N SER A 393 -4.91 0.77 -25.14
CA SER A 393 -5.70 -0.26 -25.83
C SER A 393 -7.12 0.18 -26.15
N GLN A 394 -7.71 1.06 -25.32
CA GLN A 394 -9.06 1.58 -25.51
C GLN A 394 -9.10 2.94 -26.24
N GLY A 395 -7.94 3.47 -26.58
CA GLY A 395 -7.81 4.68 -27.41
C GLY A 395 -7.66 5.99 -26.61
N PRO A 396 -7.45 7.11 -27.32
CA PRO A 396 -7.07 8.39 -26.74
C PRO A 396 -8.14 9.01 -25.83
N ASP A 397 -9.41 8.70 -26.07
CA ASP A 397 -10.54 9.23 -25.29
C ASP A 397 -10.90 8.37 -24.09
N SER A 398 -10.20 7.25 -23.87
CA SER A 398 -10.43 6.35 -22.75
C SER A 398 -10.17 7.03 -21.41
N ARG A 399 -10.99 6.66 -20.40
CA ARG A 399 -10.94 7.23 -19.05
C ARG A 399 -10.98 6.13 -18.00
N ALA A 400 -10.14 6.25 -16.99
CA ALA A 400 -10.00 5.24 -15.94
C ALA A 400 -10.29 5.79 -14.53
N VAL A 401 -11.00 4.98 -13.74
CA VAL A 401 -11.03 5.11 -12.28
C VAL A 401 -10.10 4.05 -11.69
N VAL A 402 -9.23 4.45 -10.77
CA VAL A 402 -8.29 3.55 -10.10
C VAL A 402 -8.66 3.46 -8.62
N TRP A 403 -8.76 2.25 -8.07
CA TRP A 403 -8.92 2.00 -6.63
C TRP A 403 -7.65 1.36 -6.08
N ALA A 404 -6.97 2.05 -5.19
CA ALA A 404 -5.80 1.54 -4.51
C ALA A 404 -5.62 2.22 -3.15
N HIS A 405 -4.76 1.68 -2.30
CA HIS A 405 -4.42 2.30 -1.02
C HIS A 405 -3.84 3.70 -1.20
N ASN A 406 -4.00 4.59 -0.21
CA ASN A 406 -3.46 5.95 -0.24
C ASN A 406 -1.94 5.97 -0.51
N SER A 407 -1.19 4.98 -0.04
CA SER A 407 0.25 4.86 -0.30
C SER A 407 0.59 4.71 -1.78
N HIS A 408 -0.32 4.17 -2.59
CA HIS A 408 -0.15 4.03 -4.04
C HIS A 408 -0.69 5.21 -4.83
N ILE A 409 -1.73 5.92 -4.34
CA ILE A 409 -2.40 6.96 -5.14
C ILE A 409 -1.96 8.39 -4.80
N GLY A 410 -1.24 8.62 -3.70
CA GLY A 410 -0.71 9.92 -3.34
C GLY A 410 0.43 10.37 -4.28
N ASN A 411 0.97 11.56 -4.05
CA ASN A 411 2.18 12.01 -4.76
C ASN A 411 3.42 11.69 -3.92
N ALA A 412 4.03 10.52 -4.11
CA ALA A 412 5.18 10.06 -3.32
C ALA A 412 6.32 11.08 -3.31
N ALA A 413 6.62 11.75 -4.44
CA ALA A 413 7.68 12.76 -4.53
C ALA A 413 7.49 13.93 -3.55
N ALA A 414 6.27 14.20 -3.09
CA ALA A 414 5.95 15.23 -2.12
C ALA A 414 5.97 14.74 -0.66
N THR A 415 6.16 13.46 -0.42
CA THR A 415 6.10 12.79 0.89
C THR A 415 7.45 12.25 1.34
N GLU A 416 7.51 11.67 2.54
CA GLU A 416 8.67 10.94 3.05
C GLU A 416 9.06 9.77 2.14
N MET A 417 8.08 9.11 1.50
CA MET A 417 8.33 7.99 0.59
C MET A 417 9.36 8.37 -0.49
N GLY A 418 9.11 9.46 -1.23
CA GLY A 418 10.03 9.91 -2.27
C GLY A 418 11.29 10.58 -1.73
N ARG A 419 11.14 11.44 -0.70
CA ARG A 419 12.25 12.30 -0.22
C ARG A 419 13.29 11.55 0.62
N VAL A 420 12.87 10.54 1.38
CA VAL A 420 13.71 9.82 2.33
C VAL A 420 13.96 8.39 1.91
N ARG A 421 12.91 7.68 1.46
CA ARG A 421 13.01 6.25 1.14
C ARG A 421 13.32 5.97 -0.33
N ASN A 422 13.35 7.02 -1.19
CA ASN A 422 13.51 6.88 -2.64
C ASN A 422 12.46 5.94 -3.26
N GLU A 423 11.24 6.01 -2.76
CA GLU A 423 10.08 5.27 -3.24
C GLU A 423 9.21 6.16 -4.12
N LEU A 424 8.76 5.66 -5.27
CA LEU A 424 7.74 6.26 -6.12
C LEU A 424 6.40 5.54 -5.92
N ASN A 425 5.32 6.08 -6.48
CA ASN A 425 4.03 5.38 -6.52
C ASN A 425 3.22 5.74 -7.77
N VAL A 426 2.12 5.00 -7.98
CA VAL A 426 1.22 5.17 -9.13
C VAL A 426 0.70 6.60 -9.23
N GLY A 427 0.34 7.23 -8.11
CA GLY A 427 -0.16 8.60 -8.07
C GLY A 427 0.86 9.62 -8.57
N GLN A 428 2.13 9.48 -8.16
CA GLN A 428 3.23 10.30 -8.69
C GLN A 428 3.36 10.11 -10.20
N LEU A 429 3.46 8.87 -10.67
CA LEU A 429 3.62 8.54 -12.09
C LEU A 429 2.44 9.05 -12.93
N CYS A 430 1.20 8.93 -12.43
CA CYS A 430 0.03 9.51 -13.08
C CYS A 430 0.09 11.04 -13.16
N ARG A 431 0.57 11.73 -12.13
CA ARG A 431 0.75 13.19 -12.18
C ARG A 431 1.83 13.61 -13.17
N GLU A 432 2.93 12.89 -13.21
CA GLU A 432 4.03 13.15 -14.16
C GLU A 432 3.56 12.94 -15.61
N ARG A 433 2.78 11.91 -15.86
CA ARG A 433 2.33 11.52 -17.21
C ARG A 433 1.14 12.33 -17.71
N PHE A 434 0.13 12.55 -16.86
CA PHE A 434 -1.14 13.14 -17.25
C PHE A 434 -1.34 14.58 -16.74
N GLY A 435 -0.48 15.08 -15.85
CA GLY A 435 -0.59 16.43 -15.29
C GLY A 435 -1.97 16.71 -14.69
N ASP A 436 -2.62 17.78 -15.16
CA ASP A 436 -3.95 18.17 -14.69
C ASP A 436 -5.08 17.23 -15.14
N ALA A 437 -4.82 16.31 -16.06
CA ALA A 437 -5.79 15.28 -16.43
C ALA A 437 -5.84 14.11 -15.45
N ALA A 438 -4.93 14.04 -14.45
CA ALA A 438 -5.03 13.15 -13.30
C ALA A 438 -5.68 13.86 -12.12
N ALA A 439 -6.51 13.13 -11.35
CA ALA A 439 -7.03 13.56 -10.06
C ALA A 439 -6.73 12.47 -9.01
N LEU A 440 -6.20 12.88 -7.86
CA LEU A 440 -5.84 12.00 -6.75
C LEU A 440 -6.72 12.38 -5.55
N ILE A 441 -7.49 11.42 -5.03
CA ILE A 441 -8.41 11.61 -3.91
C ILE A 441 -8.08 10.62 -2.81
N GLY A 442 -7.43 11.10 -1.75
CA GLY A 442 -7.17 10.33 -0.55
C GLY A 442 -8.39 10.24 0.36
N PHE A 443 -8.59 9.10 0.99
CA PHE A 443 -9.63 8.89 2.00
C PHE A 443 -8.97 8.61 3.34
N GLY A 444 -9.37 9.35 4.36
CA GLY A 444 -8.85 9.23 5.72
C GLY A 444 -9.95 9.08 6.76
N THR A 445 -9.61 8.54 7.94
CA THR A 445 -10.51 8.44 9.09
C THR A 445 -9.79 8.72 10.39
N HIS A 446 -10.50 9.35 11.35
CA HIS A 446 -9.97 9.62 12.69
C HIS A 446 -9.99 8.39 13.58
N ALA A 447 -11.08 7.65 13.58
CA ALA A 447 -11.33 6.48 14.41
C ALA A 447 -12.49 5.67 13.82
N GLY A 448 -12.74 4.51 14.34
CA GLY A 448 -13.79 3.59 13.91
C GLY A 448 -13.34 2.16 14.05
N ASP A 449 -13.84 1.29 13.20
CA ASP A 449 -13.44 -0.11 13.14
C ASP A 449 -12.86 -0.43 11.75
N VAL A 450 -11.99 -1.44 11.70
CA VAL A 450 -11.38 -1.91 10.47
C VAL A 450 -11.29 -3.44 10.46
N ALA A 451 -11.55 -4.05 9.31
CA ALA A 451 -11.22 -5.45 9.06
C ALA A 451 -9.71 -5.55 8.74
N ALA A 452 -8.97 -6.25 9.59
CA ALA A 452 -7.53 -6.47 9.42
C ALA A 452 -7.12 -7.78 10.12
N ALA A 453 -5.95 -8.31 9.76
CA ALA A 453 -5.34 -9.43 10.51
C ALA A 453 -4.38 -8.92 11.59
N SER A 454 -4.03 -9.79 12.54
CA SER A 454 -2.95 -9.54 13.51
C SER A 454 -1.58 -9.91 12.93
N ASP A 455 -1.53 -10.90 12.04
CA ASP A 455 -0.31 -11.40 11.40
C ASP A 455 -0.55 -11.67 9.91
N TRP A 456 0.53 -11.82 9.14
CA TRP A 456 0.47 -12.21 7.74
C TRP A 456 -0.14 -13.62 7.60
N ASP A 457 -1.05 -13.78 6.65
CA ASP A 457 -1.89 -15.00 6.47
C ASP A 457 -2.82 -15.32 7.67
N GLY A 458 -2.93 -14.41 8.63
CA GLY A 458 -3.84 -14.54 9.77
C GLY A 458 -5.32 -14.37 9.42
N PRO A 459 -6.23 -14.79 10.30
CA PRO A 459 -7.66 -14.60 10.11
C PRO A 459 -8.02 -13.10 10.14
N MET A 460 -9.10 -12.75 9.45
CA MET A 460 -9.69 -11.42 9.54
C MET A 460 -10.33 -11.21 10.92
N GLU A 461 -10.03 -10.08 11.51
CA GLU A 461 -10.61 -9.61 12.77
C GLU A 461 -11.17 -8.20 12.57
N ILE A 462 -12.17 -7.83 13.36
CA ILE A 462 -12.63 -6.43 13.46
C ILE A 462 -11.87 -5.76 14.58
N LYS A 463 -11.09 -4.74 14.22
CA LYS A 463 -10.19 -4.03 15.14
C LYS A 463 -10.58 -2.57 15.27
N ALA A 464 -10.60 -2.08 16.53
CA ALA A 464 -10.84 -0.67 16.78
C ALA A 464 -9.64 0.18 16.32
N VAL A 465 -9.90 1.11 15.43
CA VAL A 465 -8.92 2.08 14.95
C VAL A 465 -8.64 3.11 16.06
N ARG A 466 -7.40 3.21 16.48
CA ARG A 466 -6.97 4.20 17.49
C ARG A 466 -7.29 5.62 16.99
N PRO A 467 -7.77 6.54 17.85
CA PRO A 467 -7.92 7.94 17.48
C PRO A 467 -6.63 8.49 16.87
N SER A 468 -6.76 9.27 15.81
CA SER A 468 -5.62 9.88 15.13
C SER A 468 -4.85 10.83 16.04
N ARG A 469 -3.54 10.91 15.87
CA ARG A 469 -2.65 11.78 16.64
C ARG A 469 -2.86 13.25 16.26
N GLU A 470 -2.64 14.15 17.20
CA GLU A 470 -2.81 15.61 17.00
C GLU A 470 -1.90 16.18 15.89
N ASP A 471 -0.77 15.55 15.64
CA ASP A 471 0.20 15.90 14.60
C ASP A 471 -0.08 15.24 13.23
N SER A 472 -1.26 14.62 13.05
CA SER A 472 -1.68 13.98 11.80
C SER A 472 -2.69 14.82 11.00
N TYR A 473 -2.81 14.51 9.71
CA TYR A 473 -3.83 15.12 8.84
C TYR A 473 -5.23 14.74 9.29
N GLU A 474 -5.49 13.48 9.64
CA GLU A 474 -6.80 12.97 10.06
C GLU A 474 -7.30 13.70 11.30
N TYR A 475 -6.41 14.02 12.24
CA TYR A 475 -6.80 14.79 13.41
C TYR A 475 -7.23 16.22 13.05
N GLN A 476 -6.56 16.87 12.11
CA GLN A 476 -6.92 18.22 11.67
C GLN A 476 -8.29 18.25 10.99
N PHE A 477 -8.60 17.21 10.20
CA PHE A 477 -9.92 17.02 9.61
C PHE A 477 -10.98 16.73 10.69
N HIS A 478 -10.71 15.85 11.64
CA HIS A 478 -11.60 15.59 12.78
C HIS A 478 -11.85 16.86 13.61
N ALA A 479 -10.81 17.62 13.94
CA ALA A 479 -10.90 18.85 14.70
C ALA A 479 -11.67 19.97 13.93
N SER A 480 -11.81 19.87 12.61
CA SER A 480 -12.68 20.77 11.83
C SER A 480 -14.14 20.62 12.22
N GLY A 481 -14.54 19.47 12.81
CA GLY A 481 -15.88 19.16 13.28
C GLY A 481 -16.87 18.85 12.17
N GLU A 482 -16.41 18.62 10.94
CA GLU A 482 -17.23 18.12 9.85
C GLU A 482 -17.15 16.59 9.88
N PRO A 483 -18.27 15.88 10.10
CA PRO A 483 -18.27 14.43 10.29
C PRO A 483 -17.87 13.66 9.01
N ARG A 484 -18.26 14.19 7.85
CA ARG A 484 -17.87 13.74 6.51
C ARG A 484 -17.74 14.95 5.60
N CYS A 485 -16.62 15.06 4.94
CA CYS A 485 -16.40 16.18 4.02
C CYS A 485 -15.38 15.84 2.94
N VAL A 486 -15.42 16.62 1.87
CA VAL A 486 -14.37 16.67 0.87
C VAL A 486 -13.79 18.10 0.81
N VAL A 487 -12.48 18.16 0.61
CA VAL A 487 -11.77 19.44 0.36
C VAL A 487 -11.13 19.34 -1.01
N ASP A 488 -11.55 20.25 -1.91
CA ASP A 488 -10.91 20.40 -3.22
C ASP A 488 -9.69 21.31 -3.09
N LEU A 489 -8.52 20.73 -3.25
CA LEU A 489 -7.23 21.43 -3.20
C LEU A 489 -6.76 21.91 -4.58
N SER A 490 -7.49 21.64 -5.65
CA SER A 490 -7.13 22.07 -7.02
C SER A 490 -7.49 23.52 -7.28
N SER A 491 -8.46 24.08 -6.57
CA SER A 491 -8.96 25.43 -6.79
C SER A 491 -8.04 26.53 -6.22
N GLY A 492 -8.05 27.73 -6.84
CA GLY A 492 -7.33 28.91 -6.33
C GLY A 492 -7.80 29.38 -4.95
N ALA A 493 -9.08 29.14 -4.59
CA ALA A 493 -9.67 29.50 -3.31
C ALA A 493 -9.05 28.77 -2.10
N ALA A 494 -8.40 27.64 -2.32
CA ALA A 494 -7.75 26.85 -1.28
C ALA A 494 -6.25 27.17 -1.07
N ALA A 495 -5.71 28.28 -1.60
CA ALA A 495 -4.27 28.56 -1.58
C ALA A 495 -3.67 28.59 -0.16
N LEU A 496 -4.32 29.26 0.80
CA LEU A 496 -3.87 29.30 2.19
C LEU A 496 -3.96 27.91 2.84
N LEU A 497 -5.04 27.18 2.60
CA LEU A 497 -5.20 25.82 3.12
C LEU A 497 -4.14 24.88 2.55
N ARG A 498 -3.87 24.97 1.24
CA ARG A 498 -2.78 24.19 0.61
C ARG A 498 -1.42 24.47 1.23
N ALA A 499 -1.10 25.74 1.45
CA ALA A 499 0.14 26.14 2.11
C ALA A 499 0.27 25.53 3.51
N ARG A 500 -0.82 25.50 4.28
CA ARG A 500 -0.85 24.91 5.62
C ARG A 500 -0.88 23.38 5.61
N LEU A 501 -1.49 22.74 4.61
CA LEU A 501 -1.48 21.29 4.44
C LEU A 501 -0.16 20.77 3.87
N SER A 502 0.67 21.62 3.25
CA SER A 502 2.02 21.24 2.81
C SER A 502 3.06 21.20 3.95
N GLU A 503 2.73 21.67 5.15
CA GLU A 503 3.52 21.40 6.35
C GLU A 503 3.50 19.88 6.61
N ALA A 504 4.67 19.30 6.83
CA ALA A 504 4.80 17.85 7.05
C ALA A 504 4.01 17.40 8.30
N ARG A 505 3.17 16.40 8.14
CA ARG A 505 2.35 15.78 9.19
C ARG A 505 2.31 14.28 8.98
N LEU A 506 1.97 13.54 10.03
CA LEU A 506 1.68 12.13 9.92
C LEU A 506 0.41 11.91 9.09
N GLU A 507 0.37 10.82 8.38
CA GLU A 507 -0.79 10.30 7.66
C GLU A 507 -1.03 8.85 8.09
N ARG A 508 -2.29 8.44 8.19
CA ARG A 508 -2.66 7.10 8.59
C ARG A 508 -2.64 6.16 7.40
N PHE A 509 -1.84 5.11 7.51
CA PHE A 509 -1.85 3.98 6.59
C PHE A 509 -2.07 2.70 7.38
N ILE A 510 -3.21 2.03 7.14
CA ILE A 510 -3.52 0.71 7.67
C ILE A 510 -3.56 -0.24 6.48
N GLY A 511 -2.59 -1.12 6.38
CA GLY A 511 -2.57 -2.16 5.37
C GLY A 511 -3.52 -3.33 5.71
N VAL A 512 -3.05 -4.54 5.47
CA VAL A 512 -3.80 -5.77 5.77
C VAL A 512 -3.59 -6.26 7.20
N ILE A 513 -2.61 -5.69 7.90
CA ILE A 513 -2.28 -5.99 9.31
C ILE A 513 -2.46 -4.71 10.15
N TYR A 514 -3.10 -4.86 11.33
CA TYR A 514 -3.29 -3.78 12.29
C TYR A 514 -3.22 -4.25 13.74
#